data_4bc652cd01be2317ff85dd9162548249
#
_entry.id   4bc652cd01be2317ff85dd9162548249
#
_cell.length_a   1.000
_cell.length_b   1.000
_cell.length_c   1.000
_cell.angle_alpha   90.00
_cell.angle_beta   90.00
_cell.angle_gamma   90.00
#
_symmetry.space_group_name_H-M   'P 1'
#
loop_
_entity.id
_entity.type
_entity.pdbx_description
1 polymer ?
#
loop_
_entity_poly.entity_id
_entity_poly.type
_entity_poly.pdbx_seq_one_letter_code
_entity_poly.pdbx_strand_id
1 'polypeptide(L)'
;MTVKNPDVSVIITNYNYEKYILRAVRSCLNQSNINHEVIVVDDCSTDSSLDVLKPFMDSIRVVSTKSNGGVAIASNIGVKESKGQFFIRVDADDFVNSDMCYIMKTYLEANHDAFCVSCDYLMVNDFEDILERRYAEKDNISCGIMYRRDPFVQMGGYNDKMRHREEEELRKRLGQDYKIHHLKIPFYRYRMHNTNKTKEPEYKSWKV
;
A
#
# COMPACT_ATOMS: atom_id res chain seq x y z
N MET A 1 14.77 -11.55 -25.69
CA MET A 1 13.38 -11.30 -25.25
C MET A 1 13.40 -10.04 -24.43
N THR A 2 12.70 -8.99 -24.82
CA THR A 2 12.56 -7.78 -24.01
C THR A 2 11.70 -8.13 -22.81
N VAL A 3 12.27 -8.05 -21.61
CA VAL A 3 11.50 -8.21 -20.36
C VAL A 3 10.48 -7.07 -20.33
N LYS A 4 9.20 -7.42 -20.46
CA LYS A 4 8.12 -6.45 -20.37
C LYS A 4 8.06 -5.91 -18.93
N ASN A 5 8.07 -4.59 -18.76
CA ASN A 5 7.88 -3.99 -17.45
C ASN A 5 6.54 -4.47 -16.81
N PRO A 6 6.47 -4.58 -15.49
CA PRO A 6 5.22 -4.89 -14.82
C PRO A 6 4.16 -3.82 -15.09
N ASP A 7 2.90 -4.20 -15.12
CA ASP A 7 1.79 -3.25 -15.23
C ASP A 7 1.58 -2.53 -13.89
N VAL A 8 1.70 -3.27 -12.77
CA VAL A 8 1.50 -2.77 -11.40
C VAL A 8 2.67 -3.14 -10.51
N SER A 9 3.11 -2.18 -9.68
CA SER A 9 4.03 -2.43 -8.57
C SER A 9 3.25 -2.42 -7.25
N VAL A 10 3.26 -3.55 -6.54
CA VAL A 10 2.70 -3.65 -5.19
C VAL A 10 3.82 -3.34 -4.19
N ILE A 11 3.64 -2.28 -3.42
CA ILE A 11 4.62 -1.80 -2.44
C ILE A 11 4.13 -2.18 -1.05
N ILE A 12 4.91 -2.98 -0.31
CA ILE A 12 4.63 -3.35 1.07
C ILE A 12 5.57 -2.55 1.97
N THR A 13 5.02 -1.71 2.84
CA THR A 13 5.81 -0.98 3.84
C THR A 13 5.84 -1.77 5.14
N ASN A 14 7.05 -2.06 5.64
CA ASN A 14 7.27 -2.88 6.83
C ASN A 14 8.12 -2.17 7.87
N TYR A 15 7.71 -2.27 9.14
CA TYR A 15 8.52 -1.95 10.30
C TYR A 15 8.07 -2.78 11.49
N ASN A 16 8.85 -3.82 11.85
CA ASN A 16 8.59 -4.70 12.99
C ASN A 16 7.23 -5.44 12.91
N TYR A 17 6.93 -6.03 11.75
CA TYR A 17 5.73 -6.84 11.53
C TYR A 17 6.05 -8.31 11.17
N GLU A 18 7.07 -8.92 11.82
CA GLU A 18 7.46 -10.32 11.57
C GLU A 18 6.29 -11.31 11.62
N LYS A 19 5.31 -11.05 12.48
CA LYS A 19 4.12 -11.88 12.66
C LYS A 19 3.20 -11.87 11.43
N TYR A 20 3.12 -10.76 10.70
CA TYR A 20 2.09 -10.54 9.70
C TYR A 20 2.61 -10.49 8.26
N ILE A 21 3.85 -10.03 8.06
CA ILE A 21 4.41 -9.71 6.74
C ILE A 21 4.33 -10.86 5.73
N LEU A 22 4.46 -12.12 6.18
CA LEU A 22 4.33 -13.27 5.29
C LEU A 22 2.93 -13.37 4.67
N ARG A 23 1.90 -13.03 5.42
CA ARG A 23 0.52 -13.04 4.93
C ARG A 23 0.31 -11.94 3.90
N ALA A 24 0.83 -10.75 4.15
CA ALA A 24 0.84 -9.64 3.20
C ALA A 24 1.53 -10.03 1.89
N VAL A 25 2.77 -10.49 1.96
CA VAL A 25 3.56 -10.88 0.79
C VAL A 25 2.88 -11.96 -0.03
N ARG A 26 2.36 -13.03 0.60
CA ARG A 26 1.63 -14.09 -0.11
C ARG A 26 0.41 -13.57 -0.85
N SER A 27 -0.36 -12.67 -0.24
CA SER A 27 -1.54 -12.10 -0.89
C SER A 27 -1.18 -11.20 -2.07
N CYS A 28 -0.07 -10.46 -1.95
CA CYS A 28 0.42 -9.58 -3.01
C CYS A 28 1.05 -10.36 -4.17
N LEU A 29 1.72 -11.48 -3.90
CA LEU A 29 2.25 -12.37 -4.95
C LEU A 29 1.13 -13.13 -5.68
N ASN A 30 0.01 -13.40 -5.01
CA ASN A 30 -1.12 -14.15 -5.56
C ASN A 30 -2.13 -13.26 -6.30
N GLN A 31 -1.67 -12.23 -7.02
CA GLN A 31 -2.56 -11.42 -7.86
C GLN A 31 -2.83 -12.09 -9.21
N SER A 32 -4.12 -12.20 -9.56
CA SER A 32 -4.59 -12.91 -10.75
C SER A 32 -4.55 -12.02 -12.00
N ASN A 33 -4.28 -12.64 -13.16
CA ASN A 33 -4.44 -12.04 -14.49
C ASN A 33 -3.69 -10.72 -14.73
N ILE A 34 -2.56 -10.51 -14.05
CA ILE A 34 -1.79 -9.28 -14.15
C ILE A 34 -0.29 -9.54 -14.09
N ASN A 35 0.47 -8.81 -14.90
CA ASN A 35 1.92 -8.74 -14.78
C ASN A 35 2.27 -7.70 -13.69
N HIS A 36 2.81 -8.15 -12.56
CA HIS A 36 3.11 -7.29 -11.43
C HIS A 36 4.45 -7.64 -10.77
N GLU A 37 4.95 -6.73 -9.99
CA GLU A 37 6.07 -6.93 -9.08
C GLU A 37 5.66 -6.63 -7.65
N VAL A 38 6.35 -7.24 -6.70
CA VAL A 38 6.17 -6.97 -5.26
C VAL A 38 7.47 -6.43 -4.70
N ILE A 39 7.40 -5.25 -4.09
CA ILE A 39 8.51 -4.56 -3.46
C ILE A 39 8.20 -4.40 -1.97
N VAL A 40 9.03 -5.00 -1.13
CA VAL A 40 8.96 -4.78 0.32
C VAL A 40 9.97 -3.70 0.68
N VAL A 41 9.50 -2.63 1.30
CA VAL A 41 10.37 -1.59 1.87
C VAL A 41 10.40 -1.79 3.38
N ASP A 42 11.52 -2.29 3.86
CA ASP A 42 11.77 -2.48 5.29
C ASP A 42 12.37 -1.23 5.90
N ASP A 43 11.60 -0.57 6.75
CA ASP A 43 11.97 0.71 7.35
C ASP A 43 12.82 0.54 8.62
N CYS A 44 13.94 -0.22 8.46
CA CYS A 44 14.90 -0.49 9.53
C CYS A 44 14.32 -1.34 10.68
N SER A 45 13.65 -2.46 10.35
CA SER A 45 13.13 -3.39 11.36
C SER A 45 14.22 -3.98 12.23
N THR A 46 13.89 -4.21 13.49
CA THR A 46 14.78 -4.81 14.51
C THR A 46 14.30 -6.19 14.97
N ASP A 47 13.13 -6.63 14.47
CA ASP A 47 12.58 -7.97 14.67
C ASP A 47 13.05 -8.95 13.58
N SER A 48 12.43 -10.13 13.48
CA SER A 48 12.78 -11.14 12.48
C SER A 48 12.08 -10.92 11.12
N SER A 49 11.53 -9.72 10.82
CA SER A 49 10.81 -9.44 9.57
C SER A 49 11.61 -9.83 8.32
N LEU A 50 12.91 -9.50 8.27
CA LEU A 50 13.77 -9.85 7.12
C LEU A 50 14.07 -11.33 7.04
N ASP A 51 14.19 -12.01 8.19
CA ASP A 51 14.48 -13.45 8.22
C ASP A 51 13.30 -14.26 7.69
N VAL A 52 12.08 -13.91 8.05
CA VAL A 52 10.87 -14.61 7.57
C VAL A 52 10.61 -14.38 6.08
N LEU A 53 11.21 -13.35 5.47
CA LEU A 53 11.10 -13.08 4.03
C LEU A 53 12.08 -13.90 3.17
N LYS A 54 13.12 -14.52 3.77
CA LYS A 54 14.15 -15.27 3.02
C LYS A 54 13.61 -16.25 1.98
N PRO A 55 12.54 -17.03 2.24
CA PRO A 55 11.99 -17.96 1.25
C PRO A 55 11.37 -17.30 0.02
N PHE A 56 11.14 -16.00 0.04
CA PHE A 56 10.46 -15.24 -1.04
C PHE A 56 11.41 -14.34 -1.83
N MET A 57 12.69 -14.29 -1.51
CA MET A 57 13.67 -13.35 -2.11
C MET A 57 13.78 -13.46 -3.63
N ASP A 58 13.51 -14.64 -4.22
CA ASP A 58 13.49 -14.82 -5.68
C ASP A 58 12.22 -14.26 -6.33
N SER A 59 11.18 -14.01 -5.54
CA SER A 59 9.85 -13.57 -6.03
C SER A 59 9.52 -12.12 -5.67
N ILE A 60 10.25 -11.53 -4.72
CA ILE A 60 10.05 -10.16 -4.26
C ILE A 60 11.37 -9.38 -4.32
N ARG A 61 11.26 -8.06 -4.36
CA ARG A 61 12.41 -7.19 -4.14
C ARG A 61 12.31 -6.56 -2.74
N VAL A 62 13.36 -6.68 -1.95
CA VAL A 62 13.45 -6.08 -0.62
C VAL A 62 14.40 -4.89 -0.66
N VAL A 63 13.97 -3.76 -0.12
CA VAL A 63 14.75 -2.53 0.03
C VAL A 63 14.73 -2.14 1.50
N SER A 64 15.90 -2.09 2.15
CA SER A 64 15.99 -1.71 3.55
C SER A 64 16.49 -0.28 3.70
N THR A 65 15.89 0.49 4.61
CA THR A 65 16.36 1.83 4.96
C THR A 65 17.47 1.77 6.01
N LYS A 66 18.26 2.84 6.11
CA LYS A 66 19.34 2.95 7.12
C LYS A 66 18.83 3.31 8.51
N SER A 67 17.65 3.89 8.59
CA SER A 67 16.99 4.33 9.83
C SER A 67 15.49 4.36 9.62
N ASN A 68 14.70 4.23 10.67
CA ASN A 68 13.24 4.35 10.60
C ASN A 68 12.84 5.77 10.18
N GLY A 69 12.37 5.90 8.94
CA GLY A 69 11.91 7.14 8.31
C GLY A 69 10.40 7.36 8.42
N GLY A 70 9.65 6.31 8.70
CA GLY A 70 8.19 6.32 8.72
C GLY A 70 7.56 5.97 7.36
N VAL A 71 6.25 5.79 7.39
CA VAL A 71 5.49 5.24 6.25
C VAL A 71 5.58 6.08 4.98
N ALA A 72 5.64 7.41 5.08
CA ALA A 72 5.75 8.29 3.91
C ALA A 72 7.07 8.07 3.16
N ILE A 73 8.20 8.07 3.89
CA ILE A 73 9.53 7.83 3.32
C ILE A 73 9.62 6.42 2.74
N ALA A 74 9.17 5.40 3.48
CA ALA A 74 9.17 4.02 3.00
C ALA A 74 8.33 3.88 1.72
N SER A 75 7.15 4.50 1.65
CA SER A 75 6.30 4.51 0.46
C SER A 75 6.98 5.19 -0.73
N ASN A 76 7.58 6.37 -0.54
CA ASN A 76 8.30 7.09 -1.59
C ASN A 76 9.50 6.29 -2.13
N ILE A 77 10.23 5.59 -1.26
CA ILE A 77 11.30 4.68 -1.67
C ILE A 77 10.72 3.56 -2.56
N GLY A 78 9.62 2.93 -2.12
CA GLY A 78 8.95 1.90 -2.92
C GLY A 78 8.50 2.39 -4.30
N VAL A 79 7.93 3.60 -4.37
CA VAL A 79 7.53 4.24 -5.64
C VAL A 79 8.74 4.52 -6.53
N LYS A 80 9.86 5.00 -5.96
CA LYS A 80 11.10 5.23 -6.70
C LYS A 80 11.66 3.95 -7.30
N GLU A 81 11.60 2.84 -6.56
CA GLU A 81 12.08 1.53 -6.98
C GLU A 81 11.12 0.82 -7.95
N SER A 82 9.87 1.27 -8.04
CA SER A 82 8.83 0.63 -8.85
C SER A 82 9.03 0.86 -10.35
N LYS A 83 8.62 -0.14 -11.16
CA LYS A 83 8.69 -0.13 -12.62
C LYS A 83 7.31 -0.17 -13.28
N GLY A 84 6.25 -0.40 -12.50
CA GLY A 84 4.88 -0.45 -12.97
C GLY A 84 4.36 0.91 -13.42
N GLN A 85 3.45 0.90 -14.39
CA GLN A 85 2.70 2.10 -14.79
C GLN A 85 1.81 2.59 -13.65
N PHE A 86 1.31 1.65 -12.85
CA PHE A 86 0.53 1.89 -11.64
C PHE A 86 1.27 1.34 -10.42
N PHE A 87 0.98 1.89 -9.26
CA PHE A 87 1.41 1.30 -8.00
C PHE A 87 0.29 1.30 -6.96
N ILE A 88 0.39 0.40 -6.02
CA ILE A 88 -0.51 0.31 -4.87
C ILE A 88 0.30 -0.01 -3.61
N ARG A 89 -0.04 0.65 -2.48
CA ARG A 89 0.56 0.34 -1.18
C ARG A 89 -0.31 -0.64 -0.41
N VAL A 90 0.34 -1.60 0.21
CA VAL A 90 -0.24 -2.54 1.17
C VAL A 90 0.59 -2.48 2.45
N ASP A 91 -0.05 -2.36 3.60
CA ASP A 91 0.66 -2.34 4.87
C ASP A 91 1.02 -3.79 5.29
N ALA A 92 2.16 -3.97 5.96
CA ALA A 92 2.71 -5.32 6.23
C ALA A 92 1.86 -6.17 7.19
N ASP A 93 0.94 -5.56 7.94
CA ASP A 93 -0.02 -6.22 8.83
C ASP A 93 -1.35 -6.59 8.13
N ASP A 94 -1.55 -6.15 6.88
CA ASP A 94 -2.77 -6.32 6.10
C ASP A 94 -2.61 -7.40 5.00
N PHE A 95 -3.68 -7.64 4.25
CA PHE A 95 -3.65 -8.51 3.06
C PHE A 95 -4.77 -8.18 2.08
N VAL A 96 -4.66 -8.71 0.86
CA VAL A 96 -5.51 -8.29 -0.25
C VAL A 96 -6.13 -9.46 -1.01
N ASN A 97 -7.24 -9.19 -1.71
CA ASN A 97 -7.88 -10.14 -2.61
C ASN A 97 -7.05 -10.30 -3.90
N SER A 98 -7.09 -11.49 -4.49
CA SER A 98 -6.32 -11.84 -5.69
C SER A 98 -6.67 -11.05 -6.94
N ASP A 99 -7.86 -10.49 -7.04
CA ASP A 99 -8.31 -9.75 -8.23
C ASP A 99 -8.12 -8.24 -8.12
N MET A 100 -7.62 -7.76 -6.96
CA MET A 100 -7.52 -6.34 -6.65
C MET A 100 -6.73 -5.58 -7.71
N CYS A 101 -5.51 -6.01 -8.00
CA CYS A 101 -4.64 -5.28 -8.92
C CYS A 101 -5.18 -5.26 -10.34
N TYR A 102 -5.71 -6.37 -10.83
CA TYR A 102 -6.28 -6.47 -12.16
C TYR A 102 -7.48 -5.54 -12.35
N ILE A 103 -8.44 -5.57 -11.42
CA ILE A 103 -9.66 -4.77 -11.52
C ILE A 103 -9.37 -3.28 -11.36
N MET A 104 -8.54 -2.89 -10.37
CA MET A 104 -8.20 -1.50 -10.14
C MET A 104 -7.40 -0.90 -11.31
N LYS A 105 -6.45 -1.65 -11.86
CA LYS A 105 -5.72 -1.25 -13.07
C LYS A 105 -6.65 -1.05 -14.26
N THR A 106 -7.51 -2.04 -14.56
CA THR A 106 -8.46 -1.98 -15.67
C THR A 106 -9.40 -0.79 -15.52
N TYR A 107 -9.83 -0.50 -14.29
CA TYR A 107 -10.65 0.67 -13.99
C TYR A 107 -9.91 1.98 -14.32
N LEU A 108 -8.66 2.13 -13.90
CA LEU A 108 -7.87 3.32 -14.20
C LEU A 108 -7.59 3.47 -15.70
N GLU A 109 -7.36 2.37 -16.42
CA GLU A 109 -7.17 2.41 -17.88
C GLU A 109 -8.43 2.93 -18.61
N ALA A 110 -9.61 2.60 -18.10
CA ALA A 110 -10.88 3.06 -18.67
C ALA A 110 -11.27 4.49 -18.24
N ASN A 111 -10.71 5.02 -17.14
CA ASN A 111 -11.07 6.31 -16.55
C ASN A 111 -9.85 7.23 -16.45
N HIS A 112 -9.50 7.85 -17.57
CA HIS A 112 -8.28 8.66 -17.69
C HIS A 112 -8.27 9.94 -16.85
N ASP A 113 -9.41 10.42 -16.43
CA ASP A 113 -9.57 11.58 -15.55
C ASP A 113 -9.25 11.27 -14.08
N ALA A 114 -9.30 9.98 -13.67
CA ALA A 114 -8.95 9.57 -12.34
C ALA A 114 -7.42 9.62 -12.11
N PHE A 115 -6.98 10.34 -11.09
CA PHE A 115 -5.60 10.31 -10.60
C PHE A 115 -5.28 8.99 -9.91
N CYS A 116 -6.24 8.51 -9.11
CA CYS A 116 -6.15 7.26 -8.39
C CYS A 116 -7.52 6.61 -8.20
N VAL A 117 -7.53 5.36 -7.78
CA VAL A 117 -8.72 4.62 -7.41
C VAL A 117 -8.52 3.90 -6.08
N SER A 118 -9.50 3.97 -5.19
CA SER A 118 -9.56 3.20 -3.95
C SER A 118 -10.60 2.09 -4.03
N CYS A 119 -10.53 1.16 -3.08
CA CYS A 119 -11.54 0.12 -2.91
C CYS A 119 -12.07 0.09 -1.48
N ASP A 120 -13.26 -0.47 -1.28
CA ASP A 120 -13.76 -0.79 0.04
C ASP A 120 -12.85 -1.83 0.73
N TYR A 121 -12.98 -1.92 2.05
CA TYR A 121 -12.19 -2.86 2.82
C TYR A 121 -13.02 -3.58 3.89
N LEU A 122 -12.50 -4.73 4.31
CA LEU A 122 -13.04 -5.48 5.45
C LEU A 122 -12.07 -5.34 6.61
N MET A 123 -12.58 -4.94 7.75
CA MET A 123 -11.85 -5.04 9.01
C MET A 123 -11.86 -6.50 9.45
N VAL A 124 -10.69 -7.03 9.79
CA VAL A 124 -10.53 -8.41 10.23
C VAL A 124 -9.74 -8.46 11.54
N ASN A 125 -9.96 -9.50 12.34
CA ASN A 125 -9.15 -9.76 13.53
C ASN A 125 -7.87 -10.56 13.22
N ASP A 126 -7.10 -10.94 14.25
CA ASP A 126 -5.87 -11.74 14.12
C ASP A 126 -6.13 -13.14 13.52
N PHE A 127 -7.35 -13.66 13.61
CA PHE A 127 -7.76 -14.96 13.05
C PHE A 127 -8.33 -14.83 11.62
N GLU A 128 -8.31 -13.63 11.04
CA GLU A 128 -8.88 -13.27 9.74
C GLU A 128 -10.42 -13.35 9.68
N ASP A 129 -11.11 -13.41 10.84
CA ASP A 129 -12.56 -13.28 10.89
C ASP A 129 -12.97 -11.85 10.53
N ILE A 130 -14.02 -11.74 9.70
CA ILE A 130 -14.55 -10.44 9.27
C ILE A 130 -15.32 -9.81 10.43
N LEU A 131 -14.88 -8.62 10.84
CA LEU A 131 -15.53 -7.83 11.87
C LEU A 131 -16.55 -6.87 11.29
N GLU A 132 -16.16 -6.15 10.21
CA GLU A 132 -16.98 -5.12 9.61
C GLU A 132 -16.52 -4.82 8.17
N ARG A 133 -17.46 -4.37 7.32
CA ARG A 133 -17.14 -3.75 6.04
C ARG A 133 -17.09 -2.24 6.19
N ARG A 134 -16.06 -1.62 5.64
CA ARG A 134 -15.88 -0.18 5.55
C ARG A 134 -15.92 0.28 4.09
N TYR A 135 -16.45 1.46 3.88
CA TYR A 135 -16.63 2.09 2.57
C TYR A 135 -15.59 3.20 2.42
N ALA A 136 -14.64 3.03 1.50
CA ALA A 136 -13.52 3.95 1.33
C ALA A 136 -13.94 5.39 1.00
N GLU A 137 -15.11 5.58 0.43
CA GLU A 137 -15.70 6.90 0.16
C GLU A 137 -15.98 7.69 1.45
N LYS A 138 -16.27 6.99 2.56
CA LYS A 138 -16.61 7.57 3.87
C LYS A 138 -15.49 7.46 4.87
N ASP A 139 -14.87 6.28 4.91
CA ASP A 139 -13.83 5.91 5.87
C ASP A 139 -12.52 5.65 5.11
N ASN A 140 -11.82 6.71 4.75
CA ASN A 140 -10.58 6.61 3.98
C ASN A 140 -9.47 5.95 4.77
N ILE A 141 -8.72 5.05 4.10
CA ILE A 141 -7.44 4.52 4.56
C ILE A 141 -6.36 4.92 3.57
N SER A 142 -5.12 5.00 4.05
CA SER A 142 -3.97 5.42 3.22
C SER A 142 -3.42 4.29 2.34
N CYS A 143 -3.79 3.05 2.60
CA CYS A 143 -3.45 1.85 1.83
C CYS A 143 -4.61 1.39 0.96
N GLY A 144 -4.36 0.47 0.03
CA GLY A 144 -5.42 -0.01 -0.87
C GLY A 144 -5.88 1.03 -1.90
N ILE A 145 -5.05 2.05 -2.17
CA ILE A 145 -5.27 3.05 -3.22
C ILE A 145 -4.27 2.79 -4.34
N MET A 146 -4.76 2.58 -5.55
CA MET A 146 -3.92 2.46 -6.74
C MET A 146 -3.75 3.81 -7.42
N TYR A 147 -2.52 4.19 -7.67
CA TYR A 147 -2.14 5.46 -8.31
C TYR A 147 -1.54 5.24 -9.68
N ARG A 148 -1.67 6.24 -10.56
CA ARG A 148 -0.79 6.40 -11.71
C ARG A 148 0.58 6.84 -11.23
N ARG A 149 1.61 6.05 -11.53
CA ARG A 149 2.95 6.27 -10.98
C ARG A 149 3.55 7.61 -11.40
N ASP A 150 3.59 7.89 -12.69
CA ASP A 150 4.27 9.10 -13.20
C ASP A 150 3.60 10.40 -12.74
N PRO A 151 2.27 10.56 -12.81
CA PRO A 151 1.60 11.72 -12.21
C PRO A 151 1.88 11.87 -10.71
N PHE A 152 1.87 10.76 -9.94
CA PHE A 152 2.18 10.79 -8.51
C PHE A 152 3.59 11.31 -8.23
N VAL A 153 4.59 10.85 -9.00
CA VAL A 153 5.98 11.31 -8.89
C VAL A 153 6.11 12.79 -9.28
N GLN A 154 5.47 13.21 -10.37
CA GLN A 154 5.46 14.61 -10.83
C GLN A 154 4.86 15.57 -9.80
N MET A 155 3.85 15.13 -9.06
CA MET A 155 3.23 15.90 -7.98
C MET A 155 4.02 15.87 -6.67
N GLY A 156 5.21 15.25 -6.65
CA GLY A 156 6.15 15.27 -5.53
C GLY A 156 5.96 14.15 -4.51
N GLY A 157 5.11 13.15 -4.78
CA GLY A 157 4.90 12.01 -3.88
C GLY A 157 4.29 12.38 -2.54
N TYR A 158 4.48 11.53 -1.53
CA TYR A 158 4.14 11.83 -0.15
C TYR A 158 5.15 12.81 0.46
N ASN A 159 4.69 13.62 1.40
CA ASN A 159 5.56 14.53 2.14
C ASN A 159 6.41 13.74 3.17
N ASP A 160 7.72 13.69 2.98
CA ASP A 160 8.67 12.95 3.82
C ASP A 160 8.68 13.37 5.30
N LYS A 161 8.14 14.55 5.63
CA LYS A 161 8.01 15.02 7.01
C LYS A 161 6.83 14.36 7.75
N MET A 162 5.93 13.69 7.02
CA MET A 162 4.77 13.02 7.61
C MET A 162 5.15 11.64 8.11
N ARG A 163 4.93 11.38 9.40
CA ARG A 163 5.05 10.03 9.98
C ARG A 163 3.73 9.29 10.01
N HIS A 164 2.62 10.03 9.91
CA HIS A 164 1.24 9.55 9.90
C HIS A 164 0.42 10.47 9.02
N ARG A 165 -0.74 10.00 8.53
CA ARG A 165 -1.72 10.77 7.76
C ARG A 165 -1.15 11.40 6.47
N GLU A 166 -0.14 10.78 5.90
CA GLU A 166 0.53 11.21 4.66
C GLU A 166 -0.45 11.34 3.49
N GLU A 167 -1.49 10.50 3.48
CA GLU A 167 -2.54 10.53 2.47
C GLU A 167 -3.45 11.75 2.61
N GLU A 168 -3.77 12.16 3.84
CA GLU A 168 -4.58 13.36 4.08
C GLU A 168 -3.82 14.63 3.68
N GLU A 169 -2.51 14.67 3.95
CA GLU A 169 -1.64 15.75 3.49
C GLU A 169 -1.62 15.82 1.96
N LEU A 170 -1.43 14.67 1.29
CA LEU A 170 -1.42 14.58 -0.16
C LEU A 170 -2.73 15.12 -0.75
N ARG A 171 -3.89 14.69 -0.26
CA ARG A 171 -5.21 15.17 -0.69
C ARG A 171 -5.36 16.67 -0.51
N LYS A 172 -4.95 17.18 0.64
CA LYS A 172 -5.03 18.62 0.95
C LYS A 172 -4.12 19.44 0.05
N ARG A 173 -2.91 18.98 -0.20
CA ARG A 173 -1.91 19.65 -1.04
C ARG A 173 -2.32 19.68 -2.51
N LEU A 174 -2.85 18.59 -3.02
CA LEU A 174 -3.26 18.50 -4.43
C LEU A 174 -4.67 19.08 -4.69
N GLY A 175 -5.53 19.18 -3.66
CA GLY A 175 -6.84 19.76 -3.78
C GLY A 175 -7.67 19.17 -4.94
N GLN A 176 -8.05 20.01 -5.91
CA GLN A 176 -8.87 19.58 -7.06
C GLN A 176 -8.15 18.65 -8.04
N ASP A 177 -6.81 18.61 -8.02
CA ASP A 177 -6.03 17.71 -8.86
C ASP A 177 -6.03 16.26 -8.31
N TYR A 178 -6.40 16.09 -7.04
CA TYR A 178 -6.58 14.77 -6.42
C TYR A 178 -7.95 14.17 -6.78
N LYS A 179 -8.08 13.68 -8.01
CA LYS A 179 -9.30 13.01 -8.47
C LYS A 179 -9.25 11.53 -8.11
N ILE A 180 -9.82 11.18 -6.96
CA ILE A 180 -9.96 9.79 -6.52
C ILE A 180 -11.32 9.23 -6.94
N HIS A 181 -11.31 8.05 -7.55
CA HIS A 181 -12.49 7.25 -7.79
C HIS A 181 -12.60 6.13 -6.73
N HIS A 182 -13.81 5.65 -6.48
CA HIS A 182 -14.07 4.64 -5.45
C HIS A 182 -14.76 3.41 -6.03
N LEU A 183 -14.15 2.25 -5.87
CA LEU A 183 -14.76 0.95 -6.20
C LEU A 183 -15.44 0.38 -4.94
N LYS A 184 -16.75 0.14 -5.02
CA LYS A 184 -17.54 -0.45 -3.93
C LYS A 184 -17.34 -1.97 -3.85
N ILE A 185 -16.09 -2.42 -3.92
CA ILE A 185 -15.69 -3.81 -3.84
C ILE A 185 -14.65 -3.95 -2.74
N PRO A 186 -14.84 -4.83 -1.74
CA PRO A 186 -13.94 -4.93 -0.59
C PRO A 186 -12.73 -5.81 -0.92
N PHE A 187 -11.77 -5.28 -1.67
CA PHE A 187 -10.55 -5.99 -2.03
C PHE A 187 -9.51 -6.01 -0.92
N TYR A 188 -9.53 -5.05 -0.01
CA TYR A 188 -8.54 -4.89 1.03
C TYR A 188 -9.01 -5.50 2.36
N ARG A 189 -8.08 -6.09 3.13
CA ARG A 189 -8.31 -6.67 4.46
C ARG A 189 -7.46 -5.91 5.47
N TYR A 190 -8.10 -5.00 6.20
CA TYR A 190 -7.47 -4.20 7.25
C TYR A 190 -7.49 -4.97 8.56
N ARG A 191 -6.31 -5.34 9.06
CA ARG A 191 -6.18 -6.14 10.28
C ARG A 191 -6.25 -5.28 11.53
N MET A 192 -7.10 -5.67 12.45
CA MET A 192 -7.23 -5.07 13.78
C MET A 192 -6.47 -5.90 14.81
N HIS A 193 -5.36 -5.36 15.31
CA HIS A 193 -4.56 -5.96 16.38
C HIS A 193 -4.15 -4.91 17.42
N ASN A 194 -3.52 -5.33 18.54
CA ASN A 194 -3.25 -4.42 19.65
C ASN A 194 -2.16 -3.36 19.35
N THR A 195 -1.30 -3.62 18.37
CA THR A 195 -0.19 -2.75 17.98
C THR A 195 -0.44 -1.93 16.71
N ASN A 196 -1.72 -1.79 16.25
CA ASN A 196 -2.03 -0.88 15.15
C ASN A 196 -1.64 0.55 15.48
N LYS A 197 -0.88 1.21 14.61
CA LYS A 197 -0.45 2.62 14.77
C LYS A 197 -1.62 3.59 14.93
N THR A 198 -2.78 3.32 14.33
CA THR A 198 -4.00 4.12 14.47
C THR A 198 -4.55 4.17 15.91
N LYS A 199 -4.10 3.28 16.79
CA LYS A 199 -4.45 3.26 18.24
C LYS A 199 -3.52 4.13 19.08
N GLU A 200 -2.36 4.53 18.54
CA GLU A 200 -1.40 5.37 19.28
C GLU A 200 -1.95 6.77 19.51
N PRO A 201 -1.76 7.36 20.72
CA PRO A 201 -2.21 8.71 21.02
C PRO A 201 -1.61 9.76 20.08
N GLU A 202 -0.36 9.56 19.65
CA GLU A 202 0.35 10.45 18.73
C GLU A 202 -0.33 10.51 17.36
N TYR A 203 -0.87 9.38 16.86
CA TYR A 203 -1.60 9.36 15.59
C TYR A 203 -2.77 10.34 15.57
N LYS A 204 -3.50 10.47 16.69
CA LYS A 204 -4.66 11.38 16.81
C LYS A 204 -4.27 12.84 16.99
N SER A 205 -3.05 13.11 17.45
CA SER A 205 -2.56 14.48 17.73
C SER A 205 -1.91 15.16 16.53
N TRP A 206 -1.55 14.43 15.48
CA TRP A 206 -0.95 15.01 14.27
C TRP A 206 -1.95 15.91 13.54
N LYS A 207 -1.53 17.17 13.32
CA LYS A 207 -2.29 18.12 12.51
C LYS A 207 -1.74 18.10 11.08
N VAL A 208 -2.64 17.92 10.12
CA VAL A 208 -2.38 18.01 8.68
C VAL A 208 -2.71 19.43 8.21
#